data_5ad6d768c898bfb25353a7358ef80ab5
#
_entry.id   5ad6d768c898bfb25353a7358ef80ab5
#
_cell.length_a   1.000
_cell.length_b   1.000
_cell.length_c   1.000
_cell.angle_alpha   90.00
_cell.angle_beta   90.00
_cell.angle_gamma   90.00
#
_symmetry.space_group_name_H-M   'P 1'
#
loop_
_entity.id
_entity.type
_entity.pdbx_description
1 polymer ?
#
loop_
_entity_poly.entity_id
_entity_poly.type
_entity_poly.pdbx_seq_one_letter_code
_entity_poly.pdbx_strand_id
1 'polypeptide(L)'
;NSKSPFDFPGFSAYVRTGVTSQDASGDNMFYDVAVRMAHKFNDKFALKAVLSVVDATDWLAADFRDKNHLDGRYIPGTPNLGDVTQFPDYDGINMYGEAGLNFNLTNVFLGSVVPSFVASGQVSPALANTVIATFQAVAPDYFGSQLIRSTGYKESDLVDGGTTSVKFDIAAHYRIDSNKELIWNSKIGNGSTLYHATNRNALKNFQLQQHKIEYRTPKLTARAYTTIEDSGNFSDLTALGLRIANAQPGGLQGGWFPTYLNTFYNEAFGLVNANPLAALSVVLGGLQQGITSFDALLAARGVAG
;
A
#
# COMPACT_ATOMS: atom_id res chain seq x y z
N ASN A 1 3.15 -28.15 23.98
CA ASN A 1 2.69 -28.83 25.20
C ASN A 1 2.82 -27.89 26.40
N SER A 2 1.68 -27.52 26.95
CA SER A 2 1.61 -26.67 28.14
C SER A 2 1.95 -27.52 29.39
N LYS A 3 2.94 -27.07 30.19
CA LYS A 3 3.34 -27.77 31.41
C LYS A 3 2.18 -27.81 32.41
N SER A 4 1.95 -29.00 33.02
CA SER A 4 0.92 -29.19 34.04
C SER A 4 1.21 -28.33 35.28
N PRO A 5 0.22 -27.65 35.87
CA PRO A 5 0.38 -26.95 37.13
C PRO A 5 0.64 -27.85 38.33
N PHE A 6 0.31 -29.12 38.23
CA PHE A 6 0.60 -30.11 39.28
C PHE A 6 2.09 -30.47 39.35
N ASP A 7 2.72 -30.58 38.16
CA ASP A 7 4.11 -31.03 38.06
C ASP A 7 5.11 -29.85 38.07
N PHE A 8 4.61 -28.68 37.68
CA PHE A 8 5.39 -27.44 37.61
C PHE A 8 4.66 -26.26 38.25
N PRO A 9 4.39 -26.32 39.58
CA PRO A 9 3.84 -25.16 40.28
C PRO A 9 4.89 -24.06 40.42
N GLY A 10 4.45 -22.84 40.72
CA GLY A 10 5.31 -21.71 41.00
C GLY A 10 5.16 -20.59 40.01
N PHE A 11 6.09 -19.65 40.05
CA PHE A 11 6.13 -18.46 39.24
C PHE A 11 7.35 -18.53 38.30
N SER A 12 7.17 -18.05 37.08
CA SER A 12 8.27 -17.79 36.17
C SER A 12 7.95 -16.58 35.30
N ALA A 13 8.97 -15.78 35.02
CA ALA A 13 8.86 -14.63 34.12
C ALA A 13 10.09 -14.59 33.25
N TYR A 14 9.94 -14.02 32.05
CA TYR A 14 11.07 -13.55 31.28
C TYR A 14 10.76 -12.16 30.72
N VAL A 15 11.83 -11.40 30.51
CA VAL A 15 11.80 -10.10 29.84
C VAL A 15 12.91 -10.13 28.79
N ARG A 16 12.54 -9.79 27.58
CA ARG A 16 13.46 -9.58 26.48
C ARG A 16 13.21 -8.20 25.89
N THR A 17 14.25 -7.43 25.69
CA THR A 17 14.20 -6.13 25.05
C THR A 17 15.41 -5.97 24.15
N GLY A 18 15.31 -5.09 23.18
CA GLY A 18 16.37 -4.78 22.24
C GLY A 18 15.95 -3.66 21.29
N VAL A 19 16.79 -3.44 20.30
CA VAL A 19 16.56 -2.44 19.25
C VAL A 19 16.51 -3.17 17.91
N THR A 20 15.53 -2.83 17.09
CA THR A 20 15.49 -3.13 15.66
C THR A 20 15.88 -1.88 14.90
N SER A 21 16.82 -1.99 13.96
CA SER A 21 17.25 -0.88 13.12
C SER A 21 16.84 -1.15 11.68
N GLN A 22 16.25 -0.16 11.02
CA GLN A 22 15.78 -0.26 9.64
C GLN A 22 15.76 1.11 8.95
N ASP A 23 16.03 1.13 7.65
CA ASP A 23 16.17 2.38 6.89
C ASP A 23 14.88 3.22 6.88
N ALA A 24 13.71 2.57 6.80
CA ALA A 24 12.44 3.25 6.65
C ALA A 24 11.88 3.87 7.92
N SER A 25 12.13 3.27 9.10
CA SER A 25 11.59 3.74 10.39
C SER A 25 12.66 4.00 11.46
N GLY A 26 13.94 3.86 11.11
CA GLY A 26 15.05 4.08 12.04
C GLY A 26 15.14 3.03 13.14
N ASP A 27 15.68 3.42 14.29
CA ASP A 27 15.88 2.57 15.45
C ASP A 27 14.63 2.53 16.32
N ASN A 28 14.11 1.32 16.57
CA ASN A 28 12.90 1.11 17.36
C ASN A 28 13.17 0.11 18.48
N MET A 29 12.74 0.45 19.68
CA MET A 29 12.78 -0.48 20.82
C MET A 29 11.71 -1.55 20.68
N PHE A 30 12.00 -2.77 21.12
CA PHE A 30 10.99 -3.80 21.30
C PHE A 30 11.03 -4.36 22.72
N TYR A 31 9.86 -4.82 23.15
CA TYR A 31 9.65 -5.47 24.44
C TYR A 31 8.90 -6.78 24.22
N ASP A 32 9.38 -7.85 24.86
CA ASP A 32 8.72 -9.16 24.88
C ASP A 32 8.78 -9.67 26.32
N VAL A 33 7.64 -9.70 26.96
CA VAL A 33 7.48 -10.03 28.37
C VAL A 33 6.49 -11.17 28.52
N ALA A 34 6.84 -12.17 29.28
CA ALA A 34 5.86 -13.16 29.71
C ALA A 34 5.98 -13.52 31.18
N VAL A 35 4.83 -13.73 31.77
CA VAL A 35 4.68 -14.15 33.17
C VAL A 35 3.80 -15.39 33.22
N ARG A 36 4.25 -16.38 33.95
CA ARG A 36 3.50 -17.60 34.23
C ARG A 36 3.37 -17.78 35.74
N MET A 37 2.15 -18.01 36.19
CA MET A 37 1.82 -18.43 37.55
C MET A 37 1.12 -19.78 37.50
N ALA A 38 1.50 -20.69 38.38
CA ALA A 38 0.84 -21.97 38.54
C ALA A 38 0.79 -22.36 40.01
N HIS A 39 -0.36 -22.75 40.47
CA HIS A 39 -0.60 -23.13 41.86
C HIS A 39 -1.34 -24.45 41.97
N LYS A 40 -0.79 -25.32 42.78
CA LYS A 40 -1.47 -26.57 43.21
C LYS A 40 -2.13 -26.29 44.54
N PHE A 41 -3.46 -26.19 44.54
CA PHE A 41 -4.24 -25.94 45.76
C PHE A 41 -4.34 -27.20 46.66
N ASN A 42 -4.46 -28.36 46.03
CA ASN A 42 -4.48 -29.67 46.68
C ASN A 42 -4.13 -30.76 45.64
N ASP A 43 -4.20 -32.04 46.02
CA ASP A 43 -3.86 -33.14 45.11
C ASP A 43 -4.86 -33.31 43.95
N LYS A 44 -6.05 -32.70 44.05
CA LYS A 44 -7.09 -32.79 43.02
C LYS A 44 -7.23 -31.53 42.16
N PHE A 45 -6.85 -30.36 42.64
CA PHE A 45 -7.08 -29.12 41.92
C PHE A 45 -5.83 -28.26 41.80
N ALA A 46 -5.55 -27.81 40.59
CA ALA A 46 -4.47 -26.88 40.29
C ALA A 46 -4.87 -25.90 39.17
N LEU A 47 -4.35 -24.71 39.24
CA LEU A 47 -4.60 -23.62 38.29
C LEU A 47 -3.28 -23.11 37.70
N LYS A 48 -3.35 -22.67 36.45
CA LYS A 48 -2.25 -22.02 35.77
C LYS A 48 -2.79 -20.81 34.98
N ALA A 49 -2.04 -19.71 35.03
CA ALA A 49 -2.27 -18.55 34.19
C ALA A 49 -0.94 -18.11 33.55
N VAL A 50 -1.01 -17.63 32.30
CA VAL A 50 0.13 -17.07 31.56
C VAL A 50 -0.34 -15.78 30.89
N LEU A 51 0.43 -14.71 31.05
CA LEU A 51 0.30 -13.47 30.29
C LEU A 51 1.57 -13.27 29.47
N SER A 52 1.42 -12.96 28.19
CA SER A 52 2.53 -12.59 27.33
C SER A 52 2.16 -11.31 26.57
N VAL A 53 3.10 -10.37 26.54
CA VAL A 53 2.96 -9.09 25.87
C VAL A 53 4.19 -8.86 25.00
N VAL A 54 3.95 -8.57 23.72
CA VAL A 54 4.98 -8.10 22.79
C VAL A 54 4.55 -6.73 22.29
N ASP A 55 5.49 -5.81 22.27
CA ASP A 55 5.38 -4.48 21.68
C ASP A 55 6.63 -4.21 20.85
N ALA A 56 6.46 -3.91 19.56
CA ALA A 56 7.56 -3.76 18.62
C ALA A 56 7.11 -2.89 17.42
N THR A 57 8.07 -2.50 16.58
CA THR A 57 7.80 -1.93 15.26
C THR A 57 8.21 -2.95 14.21
N ASP A 58 7.29 -3.28 13.33
CA ASP A 58 7.53 -4.18 12.20
C ASP A 58 8.35 -3.49 11.11
N TRP A 59 8.91 -4.29 10.22
CA TRP A 59 9.65 -3.77 9.08
C TRP A 59 8.70 -3.04 8.11
N LEU A 60 9.06 -1.80 7.77
CA LEU A 60 8.39 -1.01 6.74
C LEU A 60 9.13 -1.16 5.40
N ALA A 61 8.39 -1.45 4.37
CA ALA A 61 8.93 -1.61 3.03
C ALA A 61 9.27 -0.23 2.42
N ALA A 62 10.50 -0.11 1.88
CA ALA A 62 11.03 1.16 1.37
C ALA A 62 11.82 1.01 0.07
N ASP A 63 11.48 0.04 -0.76
CA ASP A 63 12.04 -0.08 -2.10
C ASP A 63 11.16 0.68 -3.11
N PHE A 64 11.64 1.83 -3.57
CA PHE A 64 10.91 2.71 -4.48
C PHE A 64 11.40 2.62 -5.93
N ARG A 65 12.17 1.58 -6.27
CA ARG A 65 12.57 1.35 -7.66
C ARG A 65 11.36 1.08 -8.55
N ASP A 66 11.43 1.55 -9.78
CA ASP A 66 10.39 1.36 -10.78
C ASP A 66 10.36 -0.10 -11.27
N LYS A 67 9.24 -0.79 -11.12
CA LYS A 67 9.03 -2.17 -11.59
C LYS A 67 9.14 -2.29 -13.12
N ASN A 68 8.71 -1.25 -13.83
CA ASN A 68 8.66 -1.26 -15.30
C ASN A 68 10.05 -1.04 -15.92
N HIS A 69 11.02 -0.56 -15.14
CA HIS A 69 12.32 -0.11 -15.65
C HIS A 69 13.50 -0.63 -14.82
N LEU A 70 13.38 -1.83 -14.25
CA LEU A 70 14.44 -2.47 -13.46
C LEU A 70 15.71 -2.77 -14.28
N ASP A 71 15.59 -2.87 -15.60
CA ASP A 71 16.61 -3.38 -16.52
C ASP A 71 17.48 -2.31 -17.21
N GLY A 72 17.26 -1.02 -17.00
CA GLY A 72 18.06 -0.01 -17.67
C GLY A 72 17.91 1.44 -17.30
N ARG A 73 16.86 1.81 -16.60
CA ARG A 73 16.66 3.21 -16.15
C ARG A 73 17.23 3.49 -14.75
N TYR A 74 17.76 2.46 -14.09
CA TYR A 74 18.44 2.64 -12.82
C TYR A 74 19.80 3.29 -13.05
N ILE A 75 19.96 4.56 -12.68
CA ILE A 75 21.24 5.24 -12.58
C ILE A 75 21.69 5.16 -11.12
N PRO A 76 22.71 4.33 -10.79
CA PRO A 76 23.21 4.20 -9.42
C PRO A 76 23.61 5.57 -8.86
N GLY A 77 23.17 5.88 -7.65
CA GLY A 77 23.53 7.11 -6.95
C GLY A 77 22.60 8.30 -7.18
N THR A 78 21.55 8.16 -7.99
CA THR A 78 20.46 9.15 -8.03
C THR A 78 19.41 8.78 -6.99
N PRO A 79 19.17 9.61 -5.96
CA PRO A 79 18.03 9.42 -5.07
C PRO A 79 16.76 9.65 -5.88
N ASN A 80 15.80 8.77 -5.76
CA ASN A 80 14.46 8.86 -6.36
C ASN A 80 14.40 8.63 -7.87
N LEU A 81 14.73 7.43 -8.27
CA LEU A 81 14.40 6.93 -9.60
C LEU A 81 12.95 6.46 -9.70
N GLY A 82 12.06 7.28 -9.34
CA GLY A 82 10.70 6.88 -9.33
C GLY A 82 9.78 8.01 -8.96
N ASP A 83 10.00 9.15 -9.58
CA ASP A 83 9.03 10.22 -9.54
C ASP A 83 8.20 10.15 -10.83
N VAL A 84 6.90 10.14 -10.71
CA VAL A 84 5.94 10.29 -11.81
C VAL A 84 6.21 11.54 -12.66
N THR A 85 6.92 12.53 -12.12
CA THR A 85 7.36 13.72 -12.86
C THR A 85 8.46 13.42 -13.88
N GLN A 86 9.26 12.38 -13.66
CA GLN A 86 10.31 11.94 -14.58
C GLN A 86 9.84 10.81 -15.50
N PHE A 87 9.01 9.92 -14.97
CA PHE A 87 8.49 8.76 -15.67
C PHE A 87 6.97 8.68 -15.45
N PRO A 88 6.18 9.10 -16.43
CA PRO A 88 4.73 9.09 -16.30
C PRO A 88 4.11 7.71 -16.00
N ASP A 89 4.79 6.64 -16.38
CA ASP A 89 4.41 5.24 -16.18
C ASP A 89 5.06 4.59 -14.95
N TYR A 90 5.67 5.39 -14.06
CA TYR A 90 6.33 4.89 -12.86
C TYR A 90 5.44 3.99 -12.01
N ASP A 91 5.94 2.80 -11.67
CA ASP A 91 5.30 1.79 -10.83
C ASP A 91 6.28 1.35 -9.73
N GLY A 92 6.25 2.02 -8.59
CA GLY A 92 7.18 1.76 -7.50
C GLY A 92 6.93 0.42 -6.82
N ILE A 93 8.01 -0.32 -6.50
CA ILE A 93 7.92 -1.65 -5.86
C ILE A 93 7.12 -1.59 -4.54
N ASN A 94 7.42 -0.61 -3.70
CA ASN A 94 6.72 -0.40 -2.42
C ASN A 94 5.93 0.92 -2.41
N MET A 95 5.28 1.22 -3.54
CA MET A 95 4.25 2.22 -3.64
C MET A 95 2.89 1.54 -3.71
N TYR A 96 1.87 2.13 -3.10
CA TYR A 96 0.56 1.52 -2.94
C TYR A 96 -0.55 2.48 -3.39
N GLY A 97 -1.55 1.95 -4.08
CA GLY A 97 -2.69 2.75 -4.53
C GLY A 97 -2.46 3.53 -5.81
N GLU A 98 -1.46 3.16 -6.59
CA GLU A 98 -1.26 3.67 -7.94
C GLU A 98 -2.35 3.16 -8.88
N ALA A 99 -2.77 4.01 -9.81
CA ALA A 99 -3.68 3.63 -10.89
C ALA A 99 -3.10 4.10 -12.22
N GLY A 100 -3.03 3.21 -13.20
CA GLY A 100 -2.50 3.50 -14.52
C GLY A 100 -3.61 3.59 -15.57
N LEU A 101 -3.55 4.59 -16.44
CA LEU A 101 -4.40 4.72 -17.59
C LEU A 101 -3.56 5.04 -18.83
N ASN A 102 -3.95 4.41 -19.96
CA ASN A 102 -3.39 4.75 -21.26
C ASN A 102 -4.17 5.93 -21.87
N PHE A 103 -3.46 6.99 -22.20
CA PHE A 103 -4.02 8.15 -22.87
C PHE A 103 -3.44 8.27 -24.29
N ASN A 104 -4.30 8.36 -25.28
CA ASN A 104 -3.91 8.94 -26.56
C ASN A 104 -3.92 10.47 -26.39
N LEU A 105 -2.71 11.05 -26.27
CA LEU A 105 -2.55 12.46 -25.95
C LEU A 105 -3.10 13.37 -27.06
N THR A 106 -3.04 12.94 -28.33
CA THR A 106 -3.64 13.69 -29.43
C THR A 106 -5.17 13.78 -29.28
N ASN A 107 -5.82 12.67 -28.94
CA ASN A 107 -7.27 12.67 -28.74
C ASN A 107 -7.68 13.52 -27.52
N VAL A 108 -6.89 13.49 -26.42
CA VAL A 108 -7.13 14.37 -25.26
C VAL A 108 -6.98 15.83 -25.64
N PHE A 109 -5.93 16.18 -26.39
CA PHE A 109 -5.72 17.53 -26.88
C PHE A 109 -6.90 18.03 -27.72
N LEU A 110 -7.30 17.26 -28.72
CA LEU A 110 -8.39 17.64 -29.63
C LEU A 110 -9.76 17.62 -28.96
N GLY A 111 -10.01 16.69 -28.03
CA GLY A 111 -11.30 16.50 -27.37
C GLY A 111 -11.53 17.30 -26.10
N SER A 112 -10.47 17.85 -25.49
CA SER A 112 -10.57 18.58 -24.22
C SER A 112 -9.87 19.95 -24.26
N VAL A 113 -8.62 20.01 -24.71
CA VAL A 113 -7.81 21.25 -24.66
C VAL A 113 -8.28 22.26 -25.70
N VAL A 114 -8.45 21.85 -26.96
CA VAL A 114 -8.94 22.74 -28.02
C VAL A 114 -10.34 23.28 -27.72
N PRO A 115 -11.33 22.44 -27.29
CA PRO A 115 -12.63 22.95 -26.85
C PRO A 115 -12.58 23.94 -25.69
N SER A 116 -11.66 23.76 -24.73
CA SER A 116 -11.51 24.71 -23.61
C SER A 116 -11.06 26.09 -24.07
N PHE A 117 -10.20 26.17 -25.09
CA PHE A 117 -9.80 27.45 -25.71
C PHE A 117 -10.97 28.14 -26.45
N VAL A 118 -11.86 27.35 -27.03
CA VAL A 118 -13.10 27.90 -27.64
C VAL A 118 -14.01 28.44 -26.56
N ALA A 119 -14.23 27.68 -25.49
CA ALA A 119 -15.09 28.08 -24.38
C ALA A 119 -14.59 29.33 -23.65
N SER A 120 -13.28 29.53 -23.57
CA SER A 120 -12.66 30.72 -22.98
C SER A 120 -12.57 31.92 -23.96
N GLY A 121 -13.00 31.75 -25.21
CA GLY A 121 -12.97 32.79 -26.25
C GLY A 121 -11.55 33.06 -26.80
N GLN A 122 -10.56 32.26 -26.46
CA GLN A 122 -9.18 32.40 -26.92
C GLN A 122 -9.00 31.94 -28.37
N VAL A 123 -9.81 31.01 -28.83
CA VAL A 123 -9.77 30.42 -30.16
C VAL A 123 -11.20 30.46 -30.79
N SER A 124 -11.29 30.86 -32.03
CA SER A 124 -12.60 30.82 -32.71
C SER A 124 -13.02 29.38 -33.04
N PRO A 125 -14.33 29.06 -33.05
CA PRO A 125 -14.82 27.73 -33.43
C PRO A 125 -14.35 27.30 -34.83
N ALA A 126 -14.24 28.23 -35.78
CA ALA A 126 -13.77 27.93 -37.13
C ALA A 126 -12.32 27.47 -37.15
N LEU A 127 -11.44 28.14 -36.39
CA LEU A 127 -10.02 27.75 -36.25
C LEU A 127 -9.90 26.42 -35.53
N ALA A 128 -10.66 26.20 -34.46
CA ALA A 128 -10.68 24.94 -33.73
C ALA A 128 -11.05 23.76 -34.65
N ASN A 129 -12.09 23.90 -35.44
CA ASN A 129 -12.50 22.88 -36.41
C ASN A 129 -11.40 22.62 -37.48
N THR A 130 -10.70 23.65 -37.92
CA THR A 130 -9.56 23.51 -38.84
C THR A 130 -8.42 22.74 -38.20
N VAL A 131 -8.08 23.07 -36.95
CA VAL A 131 -7.04 22.35 -36.16
C VAL A 131 -7.43 20.88 -36.04
N ILE A 132 -8.62 20.57 -35.57
CA ILE A 132 -9.09 19.20 -35.38
C ILE A 132 -9.03 18.42 -36.69
N ALA A 133 -9.55 18.97 -37.78
CA ALA A 133 -9.56 18.33 -39.10
C ALA A 133 -8.14 18.09 -39.62
N THR A 134 -7.22 19.05 -39.42
CA THR A 134 -5.84 18.92 -39.85
C THR A 134 -5.11 17.80 -39.09
N PHE A 135 -5.23 17.77 -37.77
CA PHE A 135 -4.62 16.69 -36.99
C PHE A 135 -5.16 15.32 -37.36
N GLN A 136 -6.48 15.19 -37.50
CA GLN A 136 -7.11 13.93 -37.88
C GLN A 136 -6.67 13.43 -39.26
N ALA A 137 -6.42 14.34 -40.19
CA ALA A 137 -6.03 14.00 -41.57
C ALA A 137 -4.54 13.67 -41.74
N VAL A 138 -3.63 14.39 -41.05
CA VAL A 138 -2.18 14.30 -41.30
C VAL A 138 -1.37 13.76 -40.14
N ALA A 139 -1.87 13.88 -38.91
CA ALA A 139 -1.12 13.49 -37.71
C ALA A 139 -2.03 13.05 -36.55
N PRO A 140 -2.83 11.97 -36.74
CA PRO A 140 -3.80 11.52 -35.73
C PRO A 140 -3.15 11.07 -34.42
N ASP A 141 -1.86 10.80 -34.41
CA ASP A 141 -1.07 10.36 -33.25
C ASP A 141 0.08 11.33 -32.94
N TYR A 142 -0.12 12.62 -33.18
CA TYR A 142 0.94 13.66 -33.09
C TYR A 142 1.64 13.71 -31.73
N PHE A 143 0.88 13.57 -30.63
CA PHE A 143 1.39 13.54 -29.27
C PHE A 143 1.66 12.12 -28.76
N GLY A 144 1.35 11.09 -29.55
CA GLY A 144 1.50 9.70 -29.17
C GLY A 144 0.48 9.21 -28.13
N SER A 145 0.70 8.01 -27.69
CA SER A 145 -0.05 7.37 -26.59
C SER A 145 0.88 7.08 -25.43
N GLN A 146 0.46 7.40 -24.23
CA GLN A 146 1.27 7.23 -23.03
C GLN A 146 0.49 6.60 -21.89
N LEU A 147 1.11 5.62 -21.23
CA LEU A 147 0.66 5.15 -19.93
C LEU A 147 1.04 6.19 -18.87
N ILE A 148 0.03 6.71 -18.19
CA ILE A 148 0.20 7.63 -17.07
C ILE A 148 -0.31 6.95 -15.82
N ARG A 149 0.51 6.93 -14.76
CA ARG A 149 0.13 6.39 -13.45
C ARG A 149 -0.01 7.51 -12.44
N SER A 150 -1.02 7.41 -11.58
CA SER A 150 -1.15 8.30 -10.44
C SER A 150 -0.06 8.02 -9.42
N THR A 151 0.30 9.04 -8.65
CA THR A 151 1.21 8.89 -7.52
C THR A 151 0.59 7.99 -6.46
N GLY A 152 1.30 6.94 -6.06
CA GLY A 152 0.92 6.10 -4.94
C GLY A 152 1.36 6.67 -3.60
N TYR A 153 1.23 5.88 -2.56
CA TYR A 153 1.60 6.21 -1.19
C TYR A 153 2.73 5.28 -0.73
N LYS A 154 3.67 5.80 0.03
CA LYS A 154 4.66 4.98 0.74
C LYS A 154 3.97 4.19 1.84
N GLU A 155 4.54 3.06 2.24
CA GLU A 155 4.01 2.26 3.35
C GLU A 155 3.92 3.08 4.63
N SER A 156 4.94 3.91 4.93
CA SER A 156 4.97 4.81 6.08
C SER A 156 3.86 5.86 6.11
N ASP A 157 3.28 6.21 4.96
CA ASP A 157 2.19 7.17 4.86
C ASP A 157 0.82 6.51 5.16
N LEU A 158 0.74 5.18 5.03
CA LEU A 158 -0.47 4.40 5.20
C LEU A 158 -0.57 3.73 6.57
N VAL A 159 0.56 3.33 7.15
CA VAL A 159 0.62 2.57 8.40
C VAL A 159 1.85 2.95 9.24
N ASP A 160 1.72 2.81 10.54
CA ASP A 160 2.76 3.16 11.52
C ASP A 160 3.77 2.04 11.82
N GLY A 161 3.57 0.85 11.27
CA GLY A 161 4.42 -0.32 11.54
C GLY A 161 4.25 -0.94 12.93
N GLY A 162 3.43 -0.36 13.81
CA GLY A 162 3.25 -0.85 15.17
C GLY A 162 2.76 -2.30 15.21
N THR A 163 3.52 -3.16 15.87
CA THR A 163 3.26 -4.60 16.07
C THR A 163 3.07 -4.88 17.54
N THR A 164 1.89 -5.36 17.90
CA THR A 164 1.56 -5.71 19.27
C THR A 164 1.02 -7.13 19.35
N SER A 165 1.27 -7.81 20.46
CA SER A 165 0.66 -9.10 20.73
C SER A 165 0.45 -9.26 22.23
N VAL A 166 -0.81 -9.35 22.65
CA VAL A 166 -1.18 -9.65 24.03
C VAL A 166 -1.84 -11.01 24.05
N LYS A 167 -1.33 -11.96 24.84
CA LYS A 167 -1.85 -13.32 24.96
C LYS A 167 -2.08 -13.66 26.42
N PHE A 168 -3.26 -14.14 26.69
CA PHE A 168 -3.65 -14.66 27.98
C PHE A 168 -4.05 -16.14 27.85
N ASP A 169 -3.49 -17.00 28.70
CA ASP A 169 -3.80 -18.44 28.77
C ASP A 169 -4.10 -18.79 30.23
N ILE A 170 -5.30 -19.31 30.49
CA ILE A 170 -5.68 -19.82 31.80
C ILE A 170 -6.11 -21.28 31.66
N ALA A 171 -5.66 -22.13 32.59
CA ALA A 171 -6.06 -23.53 32.62
C ALA A 171 -6.32 -24.01 34.04
N ALA A 172 -7.47 -24.65 34.22
CA ALA A 172 -7.82 -25.36 35.44
C ALA A 172 -7.68 -26.87 35.21
N HIS A 173 -7.00 -27.52 36.12
CA HIS A 173 -6.74 -28.95 36.11
C HIS A 173 -7.40 -29.61 37.31
N TYR A 174 -8.22 -30.64 37.06
CA TYR A 174 -8.87 -31.39 38.09
C TYR A 174 -8.55 -32.89 37.95
N ARG A 175 -7.86 -33.46 38.94
CA ARG A 175 -7.59 -34.89 39.05
C ARG A 175 -8.77 -35.60 39.70
N ILE A 176 -9.49 -36.43 38.93
CA ILE A 176 -10.57 -37.26 39.43
C ILE A 176 -9.98 -38.35 40.33
N ASP A 177 -8.91 -38.99 39.83
CA ASP A 177 -8.06 -39.95 40.54
C ASP A 177 -6.61 -39.85 40.04
N SER A 178 -5.71 -40.74 40.45
CA SER A 178 -4.30 -40.74 40.08
C SER A 178 -4.06 -40.90 38.58
N ASN A 179 -5.04 -41.39 37.82
CA ASN A 179 -4.91 -41.74 36.41
C ASN A 179 -5.87 -40.95 35.49
N LYS A 180 -6.77 -40.14 36.07
CA LYS A 180 -7.79 -39.43 35.31
C LYS A 180 -7.77 -37.93 35.63
N GLU A 181 -7.68 -37.11 34.61
CA GLU A 181 -7.61 -35.66 34.72
C GLU A 181 -8.62 -35.03 33.77
N LEU A 182 -9.32 -34.02 34.27
CA LEU A 182 -10.14 -33.09 33.48
C LEU A 182 -9.43 -31.76 33.42
N ILE A 183 -9.29 -31.22 32.23
CA ILE A 183 -8.56 -29.94 31.99
C ILE A 183 -9.51 -29.01 31.24
N TRP A 184 -9.77 -27.85 31.81
CA TRP A 184 -10.33 -26.71 31.10
C TRP A 184 -9.22 -25.73 30.78
N ASN A 185 -9.17 -25.19 29.54
CA ASN A 185 -8.21 -24.23 29.11
C ASN A 185 -8.86 -23.18 28.22
N SER A 186 -8.61 -21.92 28.50
CA SER A 186 -9.04 -20.77 27.70
C SER A 186 -7.82 -19.94 27.34
N LYS A 187 -7.68 -19.65 26.05
CA LYS A 187 -6.65 -18.79 25.50
C LYS A 187 -7.29 -17.65 24.74
N ILE A 188 -6.82 -16.45 25.00
CA ILE A 188 -7.27 -15.24 24.33
C ILE A 188 -6.00 -14.52 23.84
N GLY A 189 -5.97 -14.18 22.56
CA GLY A 189 -4.91 -13.39 21.94
C GLY A 189 -5.50 -12.20 21.23
N ASN A 190 -4.86 -11.05 21.38
CA ASN A 190 -5.11 -9.87 20.58
C ASN A 190 -3.77 -9.39 20.02
N GLY A 191 -3.76 -8.90 18.76
CA GLY A 191 -2.53 -8.43 18.16
C GLY A 191 -2.75 -7.57 16.94
N SER A 192 -1.68 -6.84 16.60
CA SER A 192 -1.57 -6.03 15.39
C SER A 192 -0.23 -6.32 14.75
N THR A 193 -0.19 -6.39 13.42
CA THR A 193 1.04 -6.68 12.67
C THR A 193 0.89 -6.25 11.22
N LEU A 194 2.02 -6.03 10.55
CA LEU A 194 2.09 -5.98 9.10
C LEU A 194 2.52 -7.35 8.59
N TYR A 195 1.95 -7.80 7.49
CA TYR A 195 2.40 -9.05 6.87
C TYR A 195 2.33 -8.96 5.35
N HIS A 196 3.18 -9.74 4.70
CA HIS A 196 3.24 -9.86 3.26
C HIS A 196 2.71 -11.24 2.85
N ALA A 197 1.64 -11.22 2.05
CA ALA A 197 1.11 -12.40 1.38
C ALA A 197 1.24 -12.18 -0.14
N THR A 198 0.16 -12.27 -0.91
CA THR A 198 0.14 -11.78 -2.30
C THR A 198 0.31 -10.27 -2.33
N ASN A 199 -0.33 -9.57 -1.39
CA ASN A 199 -0.22 -8.14 -1.17
C ASN A 199 0.35 -7.84 0.21
N ARG A 200 0.76 -6.61 0.44
CA ARG A 200 1.14 -6.11 1.76
C ARG A 200 -0.12 -5.71 2.52
N ASN A 201 -0.26 -6.21 3.74
CA ASN A 201 -1.48 -6.09 4.54
C ASN A 201 -1.17 -5.59 5.94
N ALA A 202 -2.04 -4.75 6.46
CA ALA A 202 -2.07 -4.35 7.86
C ALA A 202 -3.22 -5.05 8.58
N LEU A 203 -2.91 -5.70 9.68
CA LEU A 203 -3.87 -6.32 10.57
C LEU A 203 -3.81 -5.59 11.90
N LYS A 204 -4.90 -4.93 12.30
CA LYS A 204 -4.99 -4.18 13.56
C LYS A 204 -6.09 -4.77 14.43
N ASN A 205 -5.76 -5.02 15.70
CA ASN A 205 -6.69 -5.54 16.71
C ASN A 205 -7.29 -6.92 16.35
N PHE A 206 -6.54 -7.76 15.63
CA PHE A 206 -6.93 -9.15 15.41
C PHE A 206 -7.13 -9.87 16.75
N GLN A 207 -8.23 -10.57 16.91
CA GLN A 207 -8.52 -11.33 18.13
C GLN A 207 -8.74 -12.80 17.82
N LEU A 208 -8.11 -13.66 18.61
CA LEU A 208 -8.28 -15.10 18.56
C LEU A 208 -8.58 -15.63 19.96
N GLN A 209 -9.69 -16.36 20.11
CA GLN A 209 -10.03 -17.04 21.34
C GLN A 209 -10.11 -18.54 21.08
N GLN A 210 -9.60 -19.34 21.99
CA GLN A 210 -9.72 -20.79 21.95
C GLN A 210 -10.10 -21.31 23.33
N HIS A 211 -11.20 -22.03 23.41
CA HIS A 211 -11.68 -22.68 24.64
C HIS A 211 -11.66 -24.16 24.44
N LYS A 212 -11.10 -24.90 25.42
CA LYS A 212 -10.90 -26.34 25.32
C LYS A 212 -11.29 -27.03 26.65
N ILE A 213 -11.97 -28.18 26.54
CA ILE A 213 -12.12 -29.15 27.61
C ILE A 213 -11.45 -30.43 27.16
N GLU A 214 -10.65 -31.03 28.01
CA GLU A 214 -9.90 -32.25 27.73
C GLU A 214 -10.03 -33.22 28.91
N TYR A 215 -10.45 -34.45 28.62
CA TYR A 215 -10.40 -35.58 29.56
C TYR A 215 -9.22 -36.45 29.17
N ARG A 216 -8.36 -36.75 30.15
CA ARG A 216 -7.14 -37.51 29.93
C ARG A 216 -7.02 -38.68 30.88
N THR A 217 -6.66 -39.82 30.31
CA THR A 217 -6.26 -41.04 31.06
C THR A 217 -4.97 -41.58 30.41
N PRO A 218 -4.30 -42.61 31.01
CA PRO A 218 -3.14 -43.25 30.42
C PRO A 218 -3.37 -43.85 29.01
N LYS A 219 -4.65 -44.24 28.73
CA LYS A 219 -5.02 -44.94 27.49
C LYS A 219 -5.90 -44.14 26.56
N LEU A 220 -6.50 -43.04 27.03
CA LEU A 220 -7.46 -42.25 26.25
C LEU A 220 -7.26 -40.77 26.50
N THR A 221 -7.24 -39.97 25.44
CA THR A 221 -7.41 -38.53 25.50
C THR A 221 -8.59 -38.14 24.63
N ALA A 222 -9.63 -37.59 25.23
CA ALA A 222 -10.77 -37.01 24.55
C ALA A 222 -10.77 -35.48 24.75
N ARG A 223 -11.02 -34.68 23.69
CA ARG A 223 -11.07 -33.23 23.79
C ARG A 223 -12.18 -32.67 22.92
N ALA A 224 -12.77 -31.60 23.43
CA ALA A 224 -13.63 -30.71 22.65
C ALA A 224 -13.06 -29.30 22.76
N TYR A 225 -13.10 -28.53 21.65
CA TYR A 225 -12.65 -27.14 21.64
C TYR A 225 -13.51 -26.33 20.69
N THR A 226 -13.53 -25.04 20.93
CA THR A 226 -14.05 -24.02 20.00
C THR A 226 -13.01 -22.93 19.78
N THR A 227 -13.03 -22.35 18.59
CA THR A 227 -12.20 -21.21 18.23
C THR A 227 -13.12 -20.08 17.76
N ILE A 228 -12.89 -18.87 18.25
CA ILE A 228 -13.59 -17.65 17.87
C ILE A 228 -12.52 -16.71 17.35
N GLU A 229 -12.73 -16.18 16.16
CA GLU A 229 -11.80 -15.29 15.48
C GLU A 229 -12.54 -14.01 15.10
N ASP A 230 -11.87 -12.88 15.34
CA ASP A 230 -12.26 -11.56 14.85
C ASP A 230 -11.06 -10.96 14.12
N SER A 231 -11.22 -10.68 12.83
CA SER A 231 -10.16 -10.12 11.99
C SER A 231 -9.78 -8.70 12.37
N GLY A 232 -10.55 -8.04 13.24
CA GLY A 232 -10.32 -6.64 13.61
C GLY A 232 -10.39 -5.73 12.39
N ASN A 233 -9.45 -4.80 12.28
CA ASN A 233 -9.31 -3.91 11.15
C ASN A 233 -8.24 -4.46 10.19
N PHE A 234 -8.70 -5.11 9.14
CA PHE A 234 -7.86 -5.58 8.05
C PHE A 234 -7.80 -4.54 6.93
N SER A 235 -6.60 -4.27 6.43
CA SER A 235 -6.39 -3.38 5.28
C SER A 235 -5.34 -3.95 4.34
N ASP A 236 -5.73 -4.17 3.08
CA ASP A 236 -4.80 -4.30 1.97
C ASP A 236 -4.27 -2.90 1.63
N LEU A 237 -2.94 -2.69 1.61
CA LEU A 237 -2.36 -1.35 1.46
C LEU A 237 -2.60 -0.78 0.07
N THR A 238 -2.64 -1.60 -0.97
CA THR A 238 -2.97 -1.15 -2.33
C THR A 238 -4.41 -0.63 -2.39
N ALA A 239 -5.35 -1.40 -1.84
CA ALA A 239 -6.76 -0.99 -1.79
C ALA A 239 -6.97 0.25 -0.90
N LEU A 240 -6.23 0.36 0.20
CA LEU A 240 -6.27 1.52 1.09
C LEU A 240 -5.78 2.77 0.36
N GLY A 241 -4.62 2.71 -0.29
CA GLY A 241 -4.07 3.82 -1.07
C GLY A 241 -5.02 4.27 -2.18
N LEU A 242 -5.61 3.33 -2.93
CA LEU A 242 -6.62 3.66 -3.96
C LEU A 242 -7.87 4.34 -3.36
N ARG A 243 -8.33 3.91 -2.20
CA ARG A 243 -9.47 4.55 -1.51
C ARG A 243 -9.13 5.97 -1.08
N ILE A 244 -7.93 6.20 -0.53
CA ILE A 244 -7.47 7.52 -0.14
C ILE A 244 -7.35 8.43 -1.37
N ALA A 245 -6.75 7.95 -2.47
CA ALA A 245 -6.63 8.70 -3.71
C ALA A 245 -8.01 9.10 -4.29
N ASN A 246 -8.98 8.18 -4.27
CA ASN A 246 -10.33 8.47 -4.76
C ASN A 246 -11.18 9.30 -3.77
N ALA A 247 -10.80 9.40 -2.50
CA ALA A 247 -11.46 10.27 -1.53
C ALA A 247 -11.04 11.75 -1.66
N GLN A 248 -9.95 12.04 -2.40
CA GLN A 248 -9.55 13.42 -2.70
C GLN A 248 -10.59 14.11 -3.61
N PRO A 249 -10.68 15.45 -3.61
CA PRO A 249 -11.59 16.19 -4.46
C PRO A 249 -11.47 15.78 -5.94
N GLY A 250 -12.58 15.30 -6.52
CA GLY A 250 -12.61 14.77 -7.88
C GLY A 250 -12.05 13.35 -8.06
N GLY A 251 -11.39 12.80 -7.04
CA GLY A 251 -10.76 11.48 -7.11
C GLY A 251 -9.68 11.39 -8.20
N LEU A 252 -9.36 10.18 -8.61
CA LEU A 252 -8.38 9.97 -9.68
C LEU A 252 -8.90 10.46 -11.04
N GLN A 253 -10.14 10.11 -11.41
CA GLN A 253 -10.69 10.36 -12.72
C GLN A 253 -11.08 11.82 -12.95
N GLY A 254 -11.66 12.49 -11.96
CA GLY A 254 -12.14 13.87 -12.07
C GLY A 254 -11.16 14.91 -11.51
N GLY A 255 -10.13 14.49 -10.78
CA GLY A 255 -9.15 15.36 -10.14
C GLY A 255 -7.74 15.12 -10.64
N TRP A 256 -7.12 13.99 -10.24
CA TRP A 256 -5.68 13.77 -10.46
C TRP A 256 -5.31 13.71 -11.94
N PHE A 257 -5.93 12.83 -12.73
CA PHE A 257 -5.59 12.69 -14.15
C PHE A 257 -5.84 13.96 -14.96
N PRO A 258 -7.00 14.66 -14.83
CA PRO A 258 -7.18 15.93 -15.50
C PRO A 258 -6.16 16.98 -15.12
N THR A 259 -5.77 17.05 -13.82
CA THR A 259 -4.76 17.99 -13.36
C THR A 259 -3.39 17.69 -13.98
N TYR A 260 -2.98 16.41 -13.98
CA TYR A 260 -1.74 15.97 -14.61
C TYR A 260 -1.72 16.33 -16.11
N LEU A 261 -2.76 15.99 -16.84
CA LEU A 261 -2.86 16.28 -18.29
C LEU A 261 -2.86 17.79 -18.57
N ASN A 262 -3.56 18.58 -17.76
CA ASN A 262 -3.52 20.04 -17.90
C ASN A 262 -2.11 20.60 -17.65
N THR A 263 -1.39 20.09 -16.64
CA THR A 263 -0.01 20.48 -16.36
C THR A 263 0.90 20.07 -17.52
N PHE A 264 0.79 18.83 -18.00
CA PHE A 264 1.53 18.35 -19.15
C PHE A 264 1.34 19.25 -20.38
N TYR A 265 0.10 19.57 -20.74
CA TYR A 265 -0.15 20.44 -21.89
C TYR A 265 0.33 21.88 -21.64
N ASN A 266 0.20 22.39 -20.44
CA ASN A 266 0.71 23.72 -20.08
C ASN A 266 2.24 23.80 -20.20
N GLU A 267 2.96 22.77 -19.77
CA GLU A 267 4.42 22.72 -19.87
C GLU A 267 4.89 22.40 -21.30
N ALA A 268 4.31 21.37 -21.93
CA ALA A 268 4.61 21.01 -23.32
C ALA A 268 4.35 22.17 -24.29
N PHE A 269 3.31 22.94 -23.99
CA PHE A 269 2.98 24.18 -24.69
C PHE A 269 3.34 25.40 -23.87
N GLY A 270 4.48 25.47 -23.17
CA GLY A 270 4.87 26.60 -22.32
C GLY A 270 4.73 27.99 -22.96
N LEU A 271 4.38 28.01 -24.24
CA LEU A 271 3.89 29.15 -25.01
C LEU A 271 2.37 29.35 -24.89
N VAL A 272 1.60 28.34 -24.43
CA VAL A 272 0.14 28.34 -24.47
C VAL A 272 -0.46 29.25 -23.41
N ASN A 273 0.12 29.29 -22.23
CA ASN A 273 -0.33 30.21 -21.16
C ASN A 273 -0.20 31.69 -21.55
N ALA A 274 0.66 32.02 -22.52
CA ALA A 274 0.81 33.37 -23.01
C ALA A 274 -0.07 33.66 -24.24
N ASN A 275 -0.24 32.68 -25.14
CA ASN A 275 -1.04 32.87 -26.36
C ASN A 275 -1.36 31.53 -27.07
N PRO A 276 -2.55 30.92 -26.85
CA PRO A 276 -2.96 29.69 -27.51
C PRO A 276 -2.93 29.77 -29.05
N LEU A 277 -3.21 30.93 -29.62
CA LEU A 277 -3.15 31.14 -31.06
C LEU A 277 -1.73 31.01 -31.60
N ALA A 278 -0.73 31.53 -30.89
CA ALA A 278 0.66 31.40 -31.28
C ALA A 278 1.11 29.92 -31.20
N ALA A 279 0.74 29.20 -30.18
CA ALA A 279 1.05 27.78 -30.04
C ALA A 279 0.45 26.95 -31.16
N LEU A 280 -0.85 27.13 -31.43
CA LEU A 280 -1.53 26.47 -32.55
C LEU A 280 -0.91 26.80 -33.90
N SER A 281 -0.49 28.04 -34.09
CA SER A 281 0.21 28.48 -35.32
C SER A 281 1.53 27.79 -35.53
N VAL A 282 2.30 27.57 -34.45
CA VAL A 282 3.57 26.83 -34.48
C VAL A 282 3.34 25.36 -34.87
N VAL A 283 2.36 24.71 -34.24
CA VAL A 283 2.03 23.30 -34.54
C VAL A 283 1.52 23.17 -35.98
N LEU A 284 0.59 24.02 -36.40
CA LEU A 284 0.05 24.00 -37.77
C LEU A 284 1.16 24.29 -38.80
N GLY A 285 2.06 25.26 -38.51
CA GLY A 285 3.21 25.55 -39.34
C GLY A 285 4.19 24.38 -39.47
N GLY A 286 4.39 23.63 -38.37
CA GLY A 286 5.14 22.37 -38.37
C GLY A 286 4.48 21.29 -39.23
N LEU A 287 3.20 21.11 -39.09
CA LEU A 287 2.43 20.12 -39.89
C LEU A 287 2.50 20.46 -41.40
N GLN A 288 2.44 21.75 -41.76
CA GLN A 288 2.62 22.22 -43.16
C GLN A 288 4.01 21.92 -43.69
N GLN A 289 5.03 21.86 -42.84
CA GLN A 289 6.40 21.50 -43.17
C GLN A 289 6.68 19.99 -43.11
N GLY A 290 5.65 19.19 -42.91
CA GLY A 290 5.74 17.73 -42.83
C GLY A 290 6.24 17.19 -41.48
N ILE A 291 6.23 18.02 -40.43
CA ILE A 291 6.56 17.58 -39.05
C ILE A 291 5.29 16.98 -38.44
N THR A 292 5.23 15.67 -38.40
CA THR A 292 4.01 14.91 -38.01
C THR A 292 4.04 14.34 -36.59
N SER A 293 5.03 14.72 -35.79
CA SER A 293 5.09 14.36 -34.37
C SER A 293 5.58 15.52 -33.51
N PHE A 294 5.17 15.52 -32.26
CA PHE A 294 5.57 16.54 -31.28
C PHE A 294 7.07 16.49 -30.99
N ASP A 295 7.65 15.29 -30.85
CA ASP A 295 9.09 15.12 -30.62
C ASP A 295 9.91 15.69 -31.77
N ALA A 296 9.48 15.48 -33.02
CA ALA A 296 10.12 16.04 -34.19
C ALA A 296 10.02 17.58 -34.21
N LEU A 297 8.91 18.15 -33.71
CA LEU A 297 8.78 19.61 -33.56
C LEU A 297 9.75 20.17 -32.51
N LEU A 298 9.85 19.51 -31.34
CA LEU A 298 10.80 19.90 -30.28
C LEU A 298 12.25 19.85 -30.79
N ALA A 299 12.63 18.76 -31.45
CA ALA A 299 13.94 18.56 -32.01
C ALA A 299 14.27 19.68 -33.07
N ALA A 300 13.31 19.99 -33.96
CA ALA A 300 13.46 21.05 -34.96
C ALA A 300 13.66 22.45 -34.35
N ARG A 301 13.23 22.66 -33.11
CA ARG A 301 13.36 23.91 -32.35
C ARG A 301 14.59 23.95 -31.43
N GLY A 302 15.38 22.85 -31.38
CA GLY A 302 16.55 22.73 -30.51
C GLY A 302 16.19 22.56 -29.01
N VAL A 303 14.99 22.13 -28.73
CA VAL A 303 14.56 21.78 -27.38
C VAL A 303 14.84 20.28 -27.21
N ALA A 304 15.76 19.93 -26.31
CA ALA A 304 15.97 18.54 -25.94
C ALA A 304 14.71 18.01 -25.23
N GLY A 305 14.25 16.83 -25.63
CA GLY A 305 13.12 16.14 -25.02
C GLY A 305 13.49 15.57 -23.65
#